data_f327860218279ee8d7a26df642d19694
#
_entry.id   f327860218279ee8d7a26df642d19694
#
_cell.length_a   1.000
_cell.length_b   1.000
_cell.length_c   1.000
_cell.angle_alpha   90.00
_cell.angle_beta   90.00
_cell.angle_gamma   90.00
#
_symmetry.space_group_name_H-M   'P 1'
#
loop_
_entity.id
_entity.type
_entity.pdbx_description
1 polymer ?
#
loop_
_entity_poly.entity_id
_entity_poly.type
_entity_poly.pdbx_seq_one_letter_code
_entity_poly.pdbx_strand_id
1 'polypeptide(L)'
;ALGQGHTAAKVPEVLFDWIDSGNRLTRTDERYSPEAFDRCRRAHLLDGPLAGKTEVDMWGAGQAGKPWLSWLLAKGFTVRHVVEVSPKKIGTKIHDTPVISDTDLPPPDGTPLIIAVGAAGARELIETDLAQKGYTPGKDAWFVC
;
A
#
# COMPACT_ATOMS: atom_id res chain seq x y z
N ALA A 1 -17.29 4.52 5.22
CA ALA A 1 -18.25 5.61 5.45
C ALA A 1 -17.85 6.93 4.78
N LEU A 2 -16.56 7.16 4.46
CA LEU A 2 -16.10 8.38 3.77
C LEU A 2 -16.23 8.33 2.24
N GLY A 3 -16.65 7.20 1.67
CA GLY A 3 -16.80 7.02 0.22
C GLY A 3 -18.06 7.63 -0.41
N GLN A 4 -18.89 8.36 0.36
CA GLN A 4 -20.16 8.93 -0.13
C GLN A 4 -20.14 10.47 -0.20
N GLY A 5 -19.02 11.06 -0.63
CA GLY A 5 -18.92 12.51 -0.80
C GLY A 5 -18.72 13.31 0.51
N HIS A 6 -18.44 12.61 1.60
CA HIS A 6 -18.07 13.28 2.86
C HIS A 6 -16.62 13.71 2.84
N THR A 7 -16.34 14.94 3.26
CA THR A 7 -14.98 15.45 3.47
C THR A 7 -14.62 15.36 4.94
N ALA A 8 -13.37 14.95 5.24
CA ALA A 8 -12.82 15.02 6.58
C ALA A 8 -11.77 16.14 6.64
N ALA A 9 -11.82 16.94 7.69
CA ALA A 9 -10.84 17.99 7.94
C ALA A 9 -10.11 17.69 9.25
N LYS A 10 -8.79 17.94 9.28
CA LYS A 10 -8.00 17.85 10.50
C LYS A 10 -8.09 19.18 11.23
N VAL A 11 -8.47 19.13 12.51
CA VAL A 11 -8.40 20.31 13.41
C VAL A 11 -6.96 20.40 13.94
N PRO A 12 -6.26 21.55 13.78
CA PRO A 12 -4.85 21.71 14.19
C PRO A 12 -4.67 21.95 15.69
N GLU A 13 -5.69 21.69 16.49
CA GLU A 13 -5.69 21.91 17.94
C GLU A 13 -5.74 20.58 18.69
N VAL A 14 -5.17 20.54 19.89
CA VAL A 14 -5.30 19.40 20.81
C VAL A 14 -6.70 19.49 21.43
N LEU A 15 -7.62 18.62 21.01
CA LEU A 15 -9.00 18.62 21.50
C LEU A 15 -9.20 17.74 22.75
N PHE A 16 -8.33 16.75 22.95
CA PHE A 16 -8.36 15.87 24.12
C PHE A 16 -7.03 15.16 24.29
N ASP A 17 -6.73 14.77 25.54
CA ASP A 17 -5.60 13.91 25.86
C ASP A 17 -6.03 12.45 25.82
N TRP A 18 -5.28 11.65 25.10
CA TRP A 18 -5.52 10.23 24.95
C TRP A 18 -4.70 9.44 25.97
N ILE A 19 -5.37 8.90 27.02
CA ILE A 19 -4.70 8.04 27.99
C ILE A 19 -4.61 6.62 27.45
N ASP A 20 -3.40 6.14 27.25
CA ASP A 20 -3.13 4.78 26.82
C ASP A 20 -3.07 3.82 28.02
N SER A 21 -3.85 2.75 28.01
CA SER A 21 -3.85 1.72 29.05
C SER A 21 -3.57 0.33 28.46
N GLY A 22 -2.89 -0.51 29.24
CA GLY A 22 -2.53 -1.88 28.82
C GLY A 22 -3.72 -2.78 28.48
N ASN A 23 -4.89 -2.51 29.06
CA ASN A 23 -6.11 -3.33 28.91
C ASN A 23 -7.06 -2.82 27.81
N ARG A 24 -6.58 -1.98 26.91
CA ARG A 24 -7.42 -1.46 25.81
C ARG A 24 -7.85 -2.58 24.88
N LEU A 25 -9.08 -2.52 24.39
CA LEU A 25 -9.62 -3.46 23.39
C LEU A 25 -8.70 -3.60 22.16
N THR A 26 -8.08 -2.49 21.72
CA THR A 26 -7.13 -2.51 20.58
C THR A 26 -5.86 -3.34 20.83
N ARG A 27 -5.60 -3.75 22.06
CA ARG A 27 -4.46 -4.59 22.46
C ARG A 27 -4.86 -6.01 22.85
N THR A 28 -6.11 -6.22 23.21
CA THR A 28 -6.57 -7.49 23.80
C THR A 28 -7.58 -8.24 22.96
N ASP A 29 -8.23 -7.58 22.00
CA ASP A 29 -9.27 -8.16 21.17
C ASP A 29 -8.69 -8.51 19.78
N GLU A 30 -8.88 -9.74 19.33
CA GLU A 30 -8.41 -10.27 18.04
C GLU A 30 -8.89 -9.45 16.82
N ARG A 31 -10.01 -8.74 16.95
CA ARG A 31 -10.52 -7.84 15.91
C ARG A 31 -9.56 -6.70 15.57
N TYR A 32 -8.63 -6.40 16.46
CA TYR A 32 -7.59 -5.38 16.29
C TYR A 32 -6.20 -5.99 16.04
N SER A 33 -6.11 -7.27 15.74
CA SER A 33 -4.85 -7.90 15.38
C SER A 33 -4.32 -7.36 14.04
N PRO A 34 -3.01 -7.39 13.81
CA PRO A 34 -2.42 -7.03 12.51
C PRO A 34 -3.07 -7.80 11.36
N GLU A 35 -3.38 -9.07 11.57
CA GLU A 35 -4.04 -9.95 10.59
C GLU A 35 -5.47 -9.50 10.27
N ALA A 36 -6.21 -9.00 11.28
CA ALA A 36 -7.55 -8.46 11.07
C ALA A 36 -7.50 -7.18 10.23
N PHE A 37 -6.55 -6.30 10.50
CA PHE A 37 -6.32 -5.11 9.68
C PHE A 37 -5.91 -5.47 8.26
N ASP A 38 -5.04 -6.46 8.08
CA ASP A 38 -4.65 -6.92 6.75
C ASP A 38 -5.82 -7.53 5.97
N ARG A 39 -6.68 -8.32 6.64
CA ARG A 39 -7.91 -8.81 6.00
C ARG A 39 -8.82 -7.68 5.54
N CYS A 40 -9.00 -6.66 6.37
CA CYS A 40 -9.81 -5.49 6.05
C CYS A 40 -9.24 -4.71 4.85
N ARG A 41 -7.93 -4.44 4.84
CA ARG A 41 -7.25 -3.76 3.73
C ARG A 41 -7.38 -4.55 2.43
N ARG A 42 -7.16 -5.88 2.48
CA ARG A 42 -7.27 -6.76 1.31
C ARG A 42 -8.68 -6.80 0.75
N ALA A 43 -9.70 -6.89 1.62
CA ALA A 43 -11.11 -6.81 1.18
C ALA A 43 -11.40 -5.47 0.48
N HIS A 44 -10.98 -4.36 1.10
CA HIS A 44 -11.16 -3.03 0.53
C HIS A 44 -10.47 -2.86 -0.84
N LEU A 45 -9.27 -3.43 -1.01
CA LEU A 45 -8.58 -3.39 -2.30
C LEU A 45 -9.34 -4.18 -3.37
N LEU A 46 -9.85 -5.37 -3.05
CA LEU A 46 -10.58 -6.21 -4.00
C LEU A 46 -11.91 -5.58 -4.42
N ASP A 47 -12.63 -4.98 -3.48
CA ASP A 47 -13.93 -4.35 -3.72
C ASP A 47 -13.81 -2.95 -4.35
N GLY A 48 -12.62 -2.35 -4.32
CA GLY A 48 -12.34 -1.00 -4.80
C GLY A 48 -11.28 -0.98 -5.91
N PRO A 49 -10.03 -0.60 -5.60
CA PRO A 49 -9.00 -0.34 -6.61
C PRO A 49 -8.70 -1.50 -7.57
N LEU A 50 -8.82 -2.74 -7.08
CA LEU A 50 -8.54 -3.95 -7.84
C LEU A 50 -9.79 -4.55 -8.52
N ALA A 51 -10.98 -3.99 -8.29
CA ALA A 51 -12.20 -4.49 -8.87
C ALA A 51 -12.15 -4.45 -10.42
N GLY A 52 -12.34 -5.60 -11.05
CA GLY A 52 -12.28 -5.74 -12.50
C GLY A 52 -10.89 -5.59 -13.13
N LYS A 53 -9.83 -5.52 -12.32
CA LYS A 53 -8.44 -5.50 -12.78
C LYS A 53 -7.86 -6.90 -12.81
N THR A 54 -6.94 -7.14 -13.74
CA THR A 54 -6.17 -8.38 -13.87
C THR A 54 -4.68 -8.15 -13.63
N GLU A 55 -4.24 -6.91 -13.78
CA GLU A 55 -2.85 -6.49 -13.63
C GLU A 55 -2.70 -5.46 -12.53
N VAL A 56 -1.55 -5.44 -11.90
CA VAL A 56 -1.19 -4.53 -10.81
C VAL A 56 0.33 -4.31 -10.81
N ASP A 57 0.77 -3.12 -10.46
CA ASP A 57 2.15 -2.85 -10.10
C ASP A 57 2.29 -2.79 -8.57
N MET A 58 3.48 -3.08 -8.07
CA MET A 58 3.73 -3.08 -6.65
C MET A 58 5.00 -2.28 -6.32
N TRP A 59 4.98 -1.52 -5.22
CA TRP A 59 6.17 -0.86 -4.69
C TRP A 59 6.54 -1.47 -3.35
N GLY A 60 7.77 -2.01 -3.27
CA GLY A 60 8.35 -2.60 -2.08
C GLY A 60 8.64 -4.09 -2.21
N ALA A 61 9.93 -4.44 -2.36
CA ALA A 61 10.45 -5.80 -2.41
C ALA A 61 11.00 -6.28 -1.05
N GLY A 62 10.67 -5.58 0.04
CA GLY A 62 11.12 -5.87 1.40
C GLY A 62 10.23 -6.85 2.16
N GLN A 63 10.47 -6.94 3.49
CA GLN A 63 9.69 -7.82 4.36
C GLN A 63 8.20 -7.48 4.38
N ALA A 64 7.85 -6.19 4.36
CA ALA A 64 6.46 -5.75 4.29
C ALA A 64 5.80 -6.09 2.94
N GLY A 65 6.54 -5.99 1.83
CA GLY A 65 6.02 -6.22 0.49
C GLY A 65 5.81 -7.68 0.12
N LYS A 66 6.67 -8.59 0.58
CA LYS A 66 6.60 -10.02 0.21
C LYS A 66 5.24 -10.68 0.48
N PRO A 67 4.58 -10.48 1.65
CA PRO A 67 3.25 -11.04 1.91
C PRO A 67 2.17 -10.47 0.99
N TRP A 68 2.30 -9.21 0.58
CA TRP A 68 1.38 -8.57 -0.36
C TRP A 68 1.55 -9.12 -1.78
N LEU A 69 2.80 -9.25 -2.25
CA LEU A 69 3.11 -9.87 -3.54
C LEU A 69 2.55 -11.30 -3.62
N SER A 70 2.84 -12.13 -2.62
CA SER A 70 2.33 -13.51 -2.58
C SER A 70 0.81 -13.55 -2.57
N TRP A 71 0.15 -12.64 -1.86
CA TRP A 71 -1.30 -12.55 -1.82
C TRP A 71 -1.89 -12.13 -3.17
N LEU A 72 -1.31 -11.12 -3.84
CA LEU A 72 -1.77 -10.68 -5.17
C LEU A 72 -1.68 -11.82 -6.19
N LEU A 73 -0.54 -12.52 -6.23
CA LEU A 73 -0.34 -13.67 -7.10
C LEU A 73 -1.33 -14.81 -6.79
N ALA A 74 -1.56 -15.12 -5.50
CA ALA A 74 -2.52 -16.14 -5.08
C ALA A 74 -3.98 -15.78 -5.43
N LYS A 75 -4.29 -14.49 -5.60
CA LYS A 75 -5.59 -14.00 -6.07
C LYS A 75 -5.73 -14.00 -7.59
N GLY A 76 -4.69 -14.38 -8.31
CA GLY A 76 -4.69 -14.48 -9.77
C GLY A 76 -4.33 -13.17 -10.49
N PHE A 77 -3.83 -12.15 -9.77
CA PHE A 77 -3.33 -10.95 -10.41
C PHE A 77 -1.97 -11.20 -11.08
N THR A 78 -1.77 -10.62 -12.24
CA THR A 78 -0.45 -10.46 -12.84
C THR A 78 0.22 -9.25 -12.25
N VAL A 79 1.30 -9.44 -11.46
CA VAL A 79 2.12 -8.31 -10.98
C VAL A 79 3.15 -8.01 -12.07
N ARG A 80 3.00 -6.87 -12.75
CA ARG A 80 3.86 -6.49 -13.88
C ARG A 80 5.28 -6.16 -13.42
N HIS A 81 5.37 -5.36 -12.34
CA HIS A 81 6.66 -4.90 -11.80
C HIS A 81 6.59 -4.83 -10.27
N VAL A 82 7.74 -5.09 -9.64
CA VAL A 82 7.98 -4.71 -8.25
C VAL A 82 9.00 -3.58 -8.24
N VAL A 83 8.57 -2.38 -7.83
CA VAL A 83 9.43 -1.20 -7.73
C VAL A 83 10.28 -1.25 -6.46
N GLU A 84 11.55 -0.95 -6.57
CA GLU A 84 12.50 -0.98 -5.46
C GLU A 84 13.57 0.11 -5.64
N VAL A 85 14.03 0.68 -4.52
CA VAL A 85 15.10 1.68 -4.50
C VAL A 85 16.48 1.09 -4.17
N SER A 86 16.51 -0.15 -3.67
CA SER A 86 17.78 -0.82 -3.32
C SER A 86 18.48 -1.37 -4.56
N PRO A 87 19.71 -0.89 -4.90
CA PRO A 87 20.43 -1.36 -6.07
C PRO A 87 20.70 -2.87 -6.07
N LYS A 88 20.73 -3.49 -4.88
CA LYS A 88 20.99 -4.94 -4.75
C LYS A 88 19.84 -5.82 -5.26
N LYS A 89 18.64 -5.27 -5.37
CA LYS A 89 17.45 -6.00 -5.78
C LYS A 89 17.01 -5.65 -7.21
N ILE A 90 17.31 -4.44 -7.66
CA ILE A 90 16.98 -3.98 -9.01
C ILE A 90 17.61 -4.91 -10.05
N GLY A 91 16.82 -5.27 -11.07
CA GLY A 91 17.23 -6.21 -12.13
C GLY A 91 17.09 -7.69 -11.75
N THR A 92 16.67 -8.00 -10.51
CA THR A 92 16.34 -9.38 -10.09
C THR A 92 14.87 -9.71 -10.36
N LYS A 93 14.45 -10.92 -10.00
CA LYS A 93 13.04 -11.34 -10.04
C LYS A 93 12.61 -11.87 -8.67
N ILE A 94 11.35 -11.62 -8.32
CA ILE A 94 10.69 -12.20 -7.14
C ILE A 94 9.41 -12.89 -7.63
N HIS A 95 9.29 -14.21 -7.44
CA HIS A 95 8.19 -15.02 -7.98
C HIS A 95 7.96 -14.76 -9.49
N ASP A 96 9.04 -14.76 -10.27
CA ASP A 96 9.07 -14.42 -11.70
C ASP A 96 8.69 -12.98 -12.07
N THR A 97 8.30 -12.15 -11.11
CA THR A 97 8.03 -10.73 -11.32
C THR A 97 9.33 -9.93 -11.36
N PRO A 98 9.57 -9.11 -12.39
CA PRO A 98 10.77 -8.28 -12.50
C PRO A 98 10.78 -7.18 -11.41
N VAL A 99 11.96 -6.98 -10.83
CA VAL A 99 12.22 -5.87 -9.89
C VAL A 99 12.88 -4.73 -10.66
N ILE A 100 12.20 -3.60 -10.72
CA ILE A 100 12.65 -2.39 -11.44
C ILE A 100 13.04 -1.28 -10.47
N SER A 101 13.80 -0.30 -10.95
CA SER A 101 14.04 0.94 -10.22
C SER A 101 12.77 1.79 -10.14
N ASP A 102 12.68 2.62 -9.10
CA ASP A 102 11.69 3.70 -9.03
C ASP A 102 11.74 4.63 -10.25
N THR A 103 12.95 4.88 -10.79
CA THR A 103 13.14 5.68 -12.02
C THR A 103 12.52 5.06 -13.26
N ASP A 104 12.38 3.73 -13.27
CA ASP A 104 11.86 2.97 -14.41
C ASP A 104 10.34 2.71 -14.31
N LEU A 105 9.70 3.16 -13.21
CA LEU A 105 8.25 3.05 -13.06
C LEU A 105 7.56 3.85 -14.18
N PRO A 106 6.74 3.20 -15.04
CA PRO A 106 6.02 3.91 -16.10
C PRO A 106 5.03 4.91 -15.51
N PRO A 107 4.60 5.93 -16.27
CA PRO A 107 3.53 6.83 -15.85
C PRO A 107 2.21 6.05 -15.64
N PRO A 108 1.26 6.61 -14.87
CA PRO A 108 -0.01 5.93 -14.60
C PRO A 108 -0.80 5.67 -15.89
N ASP A 109 -1.14 4.42 -16.13
CA ASP A 109 -1.87 3.92 -17.30
C ASP A 109 -3.23 3.30 -16.95
N GLY A 110 -3.66 3.50 -15.70
CA GLY A 110 -4.88 2.89 -15.14
C GLY A 110 -4.65 1.53 -14.48
N THR A 111 -3.41 1.02 -14.46
CA THR A 111 -3.01 -0.12 -13.64
C THR A 111 -2.79 0.35 -12.20
N PRO A 112 -3.44 -0.28 -11.20
CA PRO A 112 -3.26 0.10 -9.80
C PRO A 112 -1.82 -0.14 -9.32
N LEU A 113 -1.26 0.80 -8.56
CA LEU A 113 0.02 0.64 -7.86
C LEU A 113 -0.22 0.40 -6.36
N ILE A 114 0.18 -0.75 -5.87
CA ILE A 114 0.07 -1.11 -4.44
C ILE A 114 1.41 -0.86 -3.75
N ILE A 115 1.41 -0.01 -2.72
CA ILE A 115 2.62 0.41 -2.02
C ILE A 115 2.71 -0.24 -0.65
N ALA A 116 3.63 -1.19 -0.51
CA ALA A 116 3.85 -1.99 0.70
C ALA A 116 5.25 -1.74 1.28
N VAL A 117 5.48 -0.51 1.74
CA VAL A 117 6.73 -0.06 2.37
C VAL A 117 6.43 0.46 3.77
N GLY A 118 6.91 -0.24 4.79
CA GLY A 118 6.66 0.09 6.20
C GLY A 118 7.81 0.84 6.90
N ALA A 119 8.82 1.33 6.17
CA ALA A 119 9.91 2.08 6.77
C ALA A 119 9.44 3.49 7.19
N ALA A 120 9.88 3.95 8.35
CA ALA A 120 9.57 5.29 8.84
C ALA A 120 10.06 6.36 7.84
N GLY A 121 9.20 7.35 7.54
CA GLY A 121 9.50 8.43 6.59
C GLY A 121 9.48 8.03 5.11
N ALA A 122 9.31 6.74 4.79
CA ALA A 122 9.28 6.30 3.40
C ALA A 122 8.03 6.79 2.66
N ARG A 123 6.92 6.97 3.36
CA ARG A 123 5.66 7.39 2.77
C ARG A 123 5.77 8.75 2.09
N GLU A 124 6.30 9.73 2.78
CA GLU A 124 6.46 11.10 2.29
C GLU A 124 7.40 11.17 1.08
N LEU A 125 8.47 10.36 1.11
CA LEU A 125 9.41 10.27 -0.01
C LEU A 125 8.75 9.64 -1.24
N ILE A 126 8.02 8.55 -1.06
CA ILE A 126 7.30 7.87 -2.14
C ILE A 126 6.18 8.76 -2.69
N GLU A 127 5.41 9.44 -1.85
CA GLU A 127 4.37 10.38 -2.30
C GLU A 127 4.94 11.50 -3.15
N THR A 128 6.11 12.03 -2.77
CA THR A 128 6.82 13.07 -3.54
C THR A 128 7.27 12.55 -4.91
N ASP A 129 7.86 11.36 -4.96
CA ASP A 129 8.32 10.74 -6.21
C ASP A 129 7.13 10.41 -7.12
N LEU A 130 6.06 9.84 -6.58
CA LEU A 130 4.84 9.52 -7.31
C LEU A 130 4.18 10.76 -7.92
N ALA A 131 4.15 11.87 -7.18
CA ALA A 131 3.59 13.13 -7.67
C ALA A 131 4.38 13.65 -8.89
N GLN A 132 5.72 13.53 -8.87
CA GLN A 132 6.57 13.90 -10.02
C GLN A 132 6.31 13.03 -11.26
N LYS A 133 5.91 11.77 -11.06
CA LYS A 133 5.56 10.81 -12.11
C LYS A 133 4.09 10.89 -12.57
N GLY A 134 3.29 11.77 -11.95
CA GLY A 134 1.88 11.97 -12.29
C GLY A 134 0.91 11.01 -11.61
N TYR A 135 1.35 10.22 -10.64
CA TYR A 135 0.46 9.38 -9.83
C TYR A 135 -0.27 10.20 -8.78
N THR A 136 -1.52 9.85 -8.53
CA THR A 136 -2.36 10.45 -7.49
C THR A 136 -2.70 9.39 -6.44
N PRO A 137 -2.25 9.55 -5.18
CA PRO A 137 -2.63 8.66 -4.08
C PRO A 137 -4.17 8.58 -3.92
N GLY A 138 -4.67 7.36 -3.74
CA GLY A 138 -6.11 7.09 -3.65
C GLY A 138 -6.84 7.00 -4.98
N LYS A 139 -6.17 7.28 -6.11
CA LYS A 139 -6.71 7.12 -7.46
C LYS A 139 -5.87 6.13 -8.29
N ASP A 140 -4.57 6.29 -8.30
CA ASP A 140 -3.63 5.48 -9.09
C ASP A 140 -2.73 4.61 -8.21
N ALA A 141 -2.54 5.00 -6.93
CA ALA A 141 -1.64 4.36 -5.98
C ALA A 141 -2.25 4.25 -4.58
N TRP A 142 -2.06 3.10 -3.90
CA TRP A 142 -2.63 2.80 -2.58
C TRP A 142 -1.58 2.28 -1.62
N PHE A 143 -1.40 2.97 -0.49
CA PHE A 143 -0.53 2.54 0.61
C PHE A 143 -1.25 1.50 1.47
N VAL A 144 -0.58 0.39 1.73
CA VAL A 144 -1.11 -0.75 2.51
C VAL A 144 -0.32 -1.03 3.79
N CYS A 145 0.74 -0.25 4.07
CA CYS A 145 1.53 -0.28 5.30
C CYS A 145 1.61 1.12 5.91
#